data_48cbed219ec0ab37e2fcacd5f2ad61c3
#
_entry.id   48cbed219ec0ab37e2fcacd5f2ad61c3
#
_cell.length_a   1.000
_cell.length_b   1.000
_cell.length_c   1.000
_cell.angle_alpha   90.00
_cell.angle_beta   90.00
_cell.angle_gamma   90.00
#
_symmetry.space_group_name_H-M   'P 1'
#
loop_
_entity.id
_entity.type
_entity.pdbx_description
1 polymer ?
#
loop_
_entity_poly.entity_id
_entity_poly.type
_entity_poly.pdbx_seq_one_letter_code
_entity_poly.pdbx_strand_id
1 'polypeptide(L)'
;LTPGIDPRATPACVNACIADALHFGDANDPESNVSKMLAGSKTFKMHAELGTDPNFHYVYGDNDSSEANSGDMVKTVNNSADLGVKPWLQQHWDWRAAGNFIGGGTGGGLAVMGALAAALGATPGALQLAAMASVALGLFMVFLETGRPLRAPLNVLFHPQTSWMTREAMIGIVFFPVAFAALWMGSRELAIVAGLLGLAFVFTQGRILTEAKGIPAWRNAAMLPLILSTGLAEGAGLTLAATAVFPIVFGGFQMVSLWAVLALAVLRVAAWMNYRNQLAGNAPEMTLRVLGGVNPAMIVVGHLLPIGLAGAAMAFPVHAPLSAFLAGISVAVTGWAMKYIIVVKASYNQGYAIEKVPARGISGIAAGVQPGWK
;
A
#
# COMPACT_ATOMS: atom_id res chain seq x y z
N LEU A 1 -37.82 -1.66 -18.12
CA LEU A 1 -36.55 -1.02 -17.82
C LEU A 1 -36.35 0.16 -18.76
N THR A 2 -36.21 1.36 -18.22
CA THR A 2 -36.05 2.57 -19.03
C THR A 2 -34.57 2.91 -19.14
N PRO A 3 -33.96 2.91 -20.36
CA PRO A 3 -32.60 3.27 -20.60
C PRO A 3 -32.28 4.69 -20.07
N GLY A 4 -31.21 4.85 -19.32
CA GLY A 4 -30.81 6.13 -18.74
C GLY A 4 -31.50 6.53 -17.43
N ILE A 5 -32.51 5.74 -16.99
CA ILE A 5 -33.22 5.92 -15.70
C ILE A 5 -33.01 4.68 -14.81
N ASP A 6 -33.26 3.47 -15.35
CA ASP A 6 -33.02 2.24 -14.59
C ASP A 6 -31.53 1.88 -14.63
N PRO A 7 -30.86 1.75 -13.48
CA PRO A 7 -29.42 1.41 -13.45
C PRO A 7 -29.06 0.11 -14.17
N ARG A 8 -30.01 -0.83 -14.30
CA ARG A 8 -29.81 -2.11 -15.01
C ARG A 8 -29.90 -1.98 -16.52
N ALA A 9 -30.50 -0.89 -17.02
CA ALA A 9 -30.61 -0.56 -18.43
C ALA A 9 -29.70 0.61 -18.83
N THR A 10 -28.82 1.05 -17.95
CA THR A 10 -27.92 2.19 -18.15
C THR A 10 -26.48 1.71 -18.09
N PRO A 11 -25.58 2.17 -19.00
CA PRO A 11 -24.17 1.82 -18.97
C PRO A 11 -23.50 2.18 -17.65
N ALA A 12 -22.54 1.35 -17.21
CA ALA A 12 -21.86 1.54 -15.93
C ALA A 12 -21.12 2.87 -15.84
N CYS A 13 -20.60 3.40 -16.95
CA CYS A 13 -19.92 4.71 -17.00
C CYS A 13 -20.88 5.87 -16.69
N VAL A 14 -22.14 5.77 -17.11
CA VAL A 14 -23.19 6.76 -16.81
C VAL A 14 -23.60 6.65 -15.34
N ASN A 15 -23.87 5.42 -14.86
CA ASN A 15 -24.21 5.18 -13.46
C ASN A 15 -23.12 5.59 -12.47
N ALA A 16 -21.85 5.57 -12.90
CA ALA A 16 -20.72 5.95 -12.06
C ALA A 16 -20.32 7.43 -12.20
N CYS A 17 -21.02 8.20 -13.01
CA CYS A 17 -20.70 9.61 -13.22
C CYS A 17 -21.20 10.46 -12.04
N ILE A 18 -20.30 10.76 -11.11
CA ILE A 18 -20.62 11.58 -9.92
C ILE A 18 -20.96 13.04 -10.25
N ALA A 19 -20.58 13.51 -11.44
CA ALA A 19 -20.88 14.87 -11.93
C ALA A 19 -22.18 14.92 -12.72
N ASP A 20 -22.88 13.78 -12.90
CA ASP A 20 -24.08 13.65 -13.76
C ASP A 20 -23.87 14.27 -15.17
N ALA A 21 -22.63 14.16 -15.68
CA ALA A 21 -22.25 14.77 -16.96
C ALA A 21 -22.45 13.81 -18.16
N LEU A 22 -22.79 12.57 -17.90
CA LEU A 22 -23.03 11.55 -18.92
C LEU A 22 -24.49 11.11 -18.86
N HIS A 23 -25.18 11.27 -19.96
CA HIS A 23 -26.58 10.86 -20.12
C HIS A 23 -26.70 9.78 -21.20
N PHE A 24 -27.60 8.84 -21.00
CA PHE A 24 -27.84 7.73 -21.90
C PHE A 24 -29.36 7.52 -22.09
N GLY A 25 -29.80 7.23 -23.30
CA GLY A 25 -31.20 6.97 -23.60
C GLY A 25 -31.40 6.69 -25.06
N ASP A 26 -32.66 6.41 -25.43
CA ASP A 26 -33.09 6.22 -26.83
C ASP A 26 -33.42 7.57 -27.45
N ALA A 27 -32.63 8.01 -28.43
CA ALA A 27 -32.86 9.26 -29.13
C ALA A 27 -34.09 9.20 -30.10
N ASN A 28 -34.62 8.01 -30.38
CA ASN A 28 -35.83 7.83 -31.21
C ASN A 28 -37.12 7.84 -30.38
N ASP A 29 -37.00 7.74 -29.06
CA ASP A 29 -38.14 7.87 -28.15
C ASP A 29 -38.32 9.33 -27.71
N PRO A 30 -39.36 10.04 -28.14
CA PRO A 30 -39.57 11.45 -27.76
C PRO A 30 -39.69 11.68 -26.26
N GLU A 31 -40.14 10.65 -25.52
CA GLU A 31 -40.30 10.73 -24.06
C GLU A 31 -39.01 10.44 -23.30
N SER A 32 -37.95 9.98 -23.95
CA SER A 32 -36.67 9.71 -23.30
C SER A 32 -36.02 10.98 -22.74
N ASN A 33 -35.24 10.82 -21.67
CA ASN A 33 -34.46 11.90 -21.08
C ASN A 33 -33.47 12.52 -22.09
N VAL A 34 -32.85 11.70 -22.95
CA VAL A 34 -31.89 12.13 -23.97
C VAL A 34 -32.59 12.94 -25.07
N SER A 35 -33.76 12.49 -25.57
CA SER A 35 -34.51 13.23 -26.59
C SER A 35 -34.96 14.60 -26.08
N LYS A 36 -35.47 14.66 -24.86
CA LYS A 36 -35.84 15.94 -24.21
C LYS A 36 -34.65 16.88 -24.05
N MET A 37 -33.50 16.32 -23.67
CA MET A 37 -32.27 17.10 -23.54
C MET A 37 -31.75 17.60 -24.89
N LEU A 38 -31.79 16.75 -25.93
CA LEU A 38 -31.37 17.14 -27.28
C LEU A 38 -32.28 18.22 -27.87
N ALA A 39 -33.57 18.16 -27.60
CA ALA A 39 -34.55 19.17 -28.05
C ALA A 39 -34.41 20.51 -27.31
N GLY A 40 -34.00 20.47 -26.01
CA GLY A 40 -33.89 21.67 -25.17
C GLY A 40 -32.52 22.32 -25.15
N SER A 41 -31.49 21.69 -25.72
CA SER A 41 -30.10 22.16 -25.58
C SER A 41 -29.41 22.31 -26.93
N LYS A 42 -28.48 23.28 -27.02
CA LYS A 42 -27.59 23.35 -28.20
C LYS A 42 -26.55 22.24 -28.07
N THR A 43 -26.46 21.41 -29.11
CA THR A 43 -25.55 20.27 -29.12
C THR A 43 -24.63 20.30 -30.34
N PHE A 44 -23.50 19.60 -30.25
CA PHE A 44 -22.62 19.37 -31.37
C PHE A 44 -22.09 17.93 -31.34
N LYS A 45 -21.72 17.42 -32.52
CA LYS A 45 -21.03 16.13 -32.70
C LYS A 45 -19.56 16.41 -32.98
N MET A 46 -18.65 15.66 -32.38
CA MET A 46 -17.22 15.77 -32.70
C MET A 46 -16.96 15.22 -34.10
N HIS A 47 -16.07 15.89 -34.82
CA HIS A 47 -15.62 15.48 -36.15
C HIS A 47 -16.75 15.28 -37.18
N ALA A 48 -17.75 16.16 -37.15
CA ALA A 48 -18.83 16.16 -38.15
C ALA A 48 -18.30 16.28 -39.59
N GLU A 49 -17.16 16.93 -39.77
CA GLU A 49 -16.45 17.08 -41.04
C GLU A 49 -15.94 15.76 -41.64
N LEU A 50 -15.79 14.72 -40.82
CA LEU A 50 -15.35 13.39 -41.29
C LEU A 50 -16.51 12.51 -41.77
N GLY A 51 -17.78 12.96 -41.64
CA GLY A 51 -18.95 12.22 -42.08
C GLY A 51 -19.26 10.94 -41.29
N THR A 52 -18.63 10.75 -40.14
CA THR A 52 -18.81 9.54 -39.30
C THR A 52 -20.11 9.52 -38.51
N ASP A 53 -20.77 10.68 -38.40
CA ASP A 53 -22.09 10.91 -37.73
C ASP A 53 -22.27 10.11 -36.42
N PRO A 54 -21.41 10.31 -35.43
CA PRO A 54 -21.47 9.54 -34.16
C PRO A 54 -22.77 9.86 -33.41
N ASN A 55 -23.37 8.83 -32.78
CA ASN A 55 -24.51 9.00 -31.88
C ASN A 55 -24.15 9.59 -30.50
N PHE A 56 -23.00 10.22 -30.39
CA PHE A 56 -22.55 10.92 -29.21
C PHE A 56 -22.67 12.43 -29.42
N HIS A 57 -23.49 13.05 -28.60
CA HIS A 57 -23.73 14.50 -28.63
C HIS A 57 -23.10 15.16 -27.43
N TYR A 58 -22.47 16.30 -27.66
CA TYR A 58 -21.97 17.17 -26.60
C TYR A 58 -22.95 18.32 -26.44
N VAL A 59 -23.41 18.53 -25.21
CA VAL A 59 -24.29 19.66 -24.88
C VAL A 59 -23.41 20.87 -24.57
N TYR A 60 -23.72 22.02 -25.17
CA TYR A 60 -23.14 23.29 -24.72
C TYR A 60 -23.74 23.57 -23.35
N GLY A 61 -22.91 23.84 -22.35
CA GLY A 61 -23.40 24.37 -21.08
C GLY A 61 -24.17 25.66 -21.35
N ASP A 62 -25.30 25.83 -20.67
CA ASP A 62 -26.04 27.09 -20.70
C ASP A 62 -25.21 28.23 -20.11
N ASN A 63 -24.26 28.69 -20.87
CA ASN A 63 -23.71 30.04 -20.69
C ASN A 63 -24.69 30.98 -21.38
N ASP A 64 -25.87 31.11 -20.83
CA ASP A 64 -26.73 32.29 -21.08
C ASP A 64 -26.21 33.53 -20.38
N SER A 65 -24.96 33.55 -20.14
CA SER A 65 -24.21 34.78 -20.03
C SER A 65 -23.57 35.09 -21.38
N SER A 66 -24.41 35.44 -22.36
CA SER A 66 -24.03 36.51 -23.23
C SER A 66 -23.36 37.52 -22.31
N GLU A 67 -22.06 37.70 -22.33
CA GLU A 67 -21.31 38.68 -21.57
C GLU A 67 -21.10 38.44 -20.05
N ALA A 68 -21.34 37.31 -19.47
CA ALA A 68 -20.61 36.98 -18.26
C ALA A 68 -19.15 36.80 -18.69
N ASN A 69 -18.51 37.96 -18.72
CA ASN A 69 -17.09 38.20 -18.87
C ASN A 69 -16.30 36.91 -18.66
N SER A 70 -15.72 36.39 -19.72
CA SER A 70 -14.62 35.42 -19.63
C SER A 70 -13.56 35.90 -18.60
N GLY A 71 -13.54 37.19 -18.27
CA GLY A 71 -12.82 37.80 -17.18
C GLY A 71 -13.30 37.43 -15.78
N ASP A 72 -14.59 37.18 -15.54
CA ASP A 72 -15.07 36.88 -14.18
C ASP A 72 -15.02 35.39 -13.85
N MET A 73 -15.22 34.52 -14.82
CA MET A 73 -14.89 33.08 -14.63
C MET A 73 -13.39 32.88 -14.45
N VAL A 74 -12.57 33.63 -15.20
CA VAL A 74 -11.11 33.63 -15.00
C VAL A 74 -10.74 34.26 -13.65
N LYS A 75 -11.50 35.23 -13.15
CA LYS A 75 -11.27 35.80 -11.81
C LYS A 75 -11.72 34.87 -10.66
N THR A 76 -12.80 34.10 -10.84
CA THR A 76 -13.23 33.14 -9.84
C THR A 76 -12.28 31.92 -9.79
N VAL A 77 -11.69 31.55 -10.92
CA VAL A 77 -10.69 30.49 -11.03
C VAL A 77 -9.28 30.96 -10.64
N ASN A 78 -9.03 32.27 -10.69
CA ASN A 78 -7.75 32.88 -10.25
C ASN A 78 -7.61 33.04 -8.73
N ASN A 79 -8.60 32.64 -7.93
CA ASN A 79 -8.38 32.38 -6.52
C ASN A 79 -7.65 31.03 -6.40
N SER A 80 -6.35 31.07 -6.64
CA SER A 80 -5.41 29.95 -6.58
C SER A 80 -5.49 29.12 -5.27
N ALA A 81 -6.10 29.67 -4.23
CA ALA A 81 -6.39 28.97 -2.99
C ALA A 81 -7.41 27.84 -3.14
N ASP A 82 -8.37 27.94 -4.08
CA ASP A 82 -9.43 26.92 -4.27
C ASP A 82 -9.06 25.83 -5.29
N LEU A 83 -8.10 26.12 -6.17
CA LEU A 83 -7.61 25.18 -7.20
C LEU A 83 -6.28 24.52 -6.85
N GLY A 84 -5.77 24.76 -5.65
CA GLY A 84 -4.54 24.14 -5.17
C GLY A 84 -4.61 22.61 -5.18
N VAL A 85 -3.45 22.01 -5.17
CA VAL A 85 -3.32 20.55 -5.01
C VAL A 85 -4.05 20.12 -3.75
N LYS A 86 -5.15 19.37 -3.90
CA LYS A 86 -5.95 18.84 -2.77
C LYS A 86 -5.70 17.34 -2.67
N PRO A 87 -4.62 16.89 -2.00
CA PRO A 87 -4.39 15.48 -1.75
C PRO A 87 -5.48 14.93 -0.84
N TRP A 88 -6.01 13.76 -1.17
CA TRP A 88 -6.94 13.06 -0.28
C TRP A 88 -6.36 11.71 0.15
N LEU A 89 -6.76 11.30 1.36
CA LEU A 89 -6.37 10.01 1.90
C LEU A 89 -7.06 8.90 1.12
N GLN A 90 -6.30 7.92 0.63
CA GLN A 90 -6.89 6.76 -0.04
C GLN A 90 -7.77 5.96 0.96
N GLN A 91 -8.85 5.34 0.45
CA GLN A 91 -9.83 4.61 1.27
C GLN A 91 -9.94 3.12 0.92
N HIS A 92 -9.22 2.68 -0.13
CA HIS A 92 -9.34 1.31 -0.63
C HIS A 92 -8.54 0.31 0.22
N TRP A 93 -7.34 0.68 0.65
CA TRP A 93 -6.48 -0.15 1.50
C TRP A 93 -6.62 0.29 2.96
N ASP A 94 -7.44 -0.45 3.69
CA ASP A 94 -7.71 -0.21 5.11
C ASP A 94 -6.79 -1.05 6.03
N TRP A 95 -7.23 -1.27 7.27
CA TRP A 95 -6.50 -2.06 8.26
C TRP A 95 -6.25 -3.51 7.80
N ARG A 96 -7.06 -4.07 6.88
CA ARG A 96 -6.90 -5.43 6.34
C ARG A 96 -5.70 -5.49 5.41
N ALA A 97 -5.55 -4.51 4.51
CA ALA A 97 -4.34 -4.39 3.70
C ALA A 97 -3.08 -4.22 4.58
N ALA A 98 -3.14 -3.32 5.59
CA ALA A 98 -2.05 -3.19 6.55
C ALA A 98 -1.76 -4.51 7.29
N GLY A 99 -2.79 -5.28 7.63
CA GLY A 99 -2.69 -6.60 8.24
C GLY A 99 -1.92 -7.61 7.37
N ASN A 100 -2.08 -7.55 6.04
CA ASN A 100 -1.26 -8.37 5.13
C ASN A 100 0.23 -8.00 5.22
N PHE A 101 0.57 -6.71 5.14
CA PHE A 101 1.97 -6.27 5.26
C PHE A 101 2.57 -6.58 6.63
N ILE A 102 1.76 -6.55 7.69
CA ILE A 102 2.17 -6.93 9.03
C ILE A 102 2.40 -8.45 9.10
N GLY A 103 1.37 -9.24 8.81
CA GLY A 103 1.44 -10.70 8.93
C GLY A 103 2.46 -11.33 7.99
N GLY A 104 2.47 -10.91 6.73
CA GLY A 104 3.43 -11.40 5.73
C GLY A 104 4.87 -10.98 6.04
N GLY A 105 5.08 -9.71 6.44
CA GLY A 105 6.41 -9.21 6.80
C GLY A 105 6.97 -9.89 8.05
N THR A 106 6.17 -9.98 9.11
CA THR A 106 6.52 -10.69 10.36
C THR A 106 6.79 -12.17 10.08
N GLY A 107 5.89 -12.82 9.32
CA GLY A 107 6.04 -14.25 8.99
C GLY A 107 7.25 -14.52 8.12
N GLY A 108 7.53 -13.69 7.13
CA GLY A 108 8.75 -13.80 6.31
C GLY A 108 10.00 -13.59 7.14
N GLY A 109 10.01 -12.62 8.05
CA GLY A 109 11.11 -12.40 8.99
C GLY A 109 11.32 -13.60 9.96
N LEU A 110 10.24 -14.19 10.49
CA LEU A 110 10.32 -15.41 11.31
C LEU A 110 10.85 -16.60 10.52
N ALA A 111 10.46 -16.76 9.25
CA ALA A 111 10.99 -17.81 8.39
C ALA A 111 12.51 -17.66 8.17
N VAL A 112 12.99 -16.42 7.97
CA VAL A 112 14.43 -16.12 7.88
C VAL A 112 15.16 -16.45 9.18
N MET A 113 14.57 -16.12 10.33
CA MET A 113 15.15 -16.52 11.62
C MET A 113 15.15 -18.03 11.83
N GLY A 114 14.11 -18.74 11.35
CA GLY A 114 14.08 -20.20 11.32
C GLY A 114 15.16 -20.80 10.43
N ALA A 115 15.42 -20.21 9.26
CA ALA A 115 16.51 -20.60 8.39
C ALA A 115 17.88 -20.39 9.05
N LEU A 116 18.06 -19.25 9.72
CA LEU A 116 19.27 -18.97 10.47
C LEU A 116 19.48 -19.97 11.64
N ALA A 117 18.40 -20.29 12.37
CA ALA A 117 18.44 -21.32 13.40
C ALA A 117 18.88 -22.67 12.83
N ALA A 118 18.27 -23.10 11.71
CA ALA A 118 18.64 -24.35 11.04
C ALA A 118 20.09 -24.35 10.57
N ALA A 119 20.57 -23.26 9.98
CA ALA A 119 21.96 -23.13 9.52
C ALA A 119 22.98 -23.25 10.66
N LEU A 120 22.63 -22.73 11.85
CA LEU A 120 23.45 -22.79 13.06
C LEU A 120 23.24 -24.07 13.91
N GLY A 121 22.45 -25.01 13.43
CA GLY A 121 22.21 -26.29 14.11
C GLY A 121 21.17 -26.25 15.23
N ALA A 122 20.43 -25.13 15.38
CA ALA A 122 19.30 -25.04 16.30
C ALA A 122 18.02 -25.58 15.65
N THR A 123 17.00 -25.87 16.49
CA THR A 123 15.71 -26.42 16.01
C THR A 123 14.81 -25.29 15.47
N PRO A 124 14.46 -25.26 14.17
CA PRO A 124 13.68 -24.18 13.57
C PRO A 124 12.15 -24.34 13.75
N GLY A 125 11.66 -25.48 14.25
CA GLY A 125 10.26 -25.89 14.16
C GLY A 125 9.24 -24.87 14.68
N ALA A 126 9.48 -24.33 15.89
CA ALA A 126 8.56 -23.34 16.47
C ALA A 126 8.53 -22.02 15.66
N LEU A 127 9.68 -21.59 15.11
CA LEU A 127 9.77 -20.42 14.27
C LEU A 127 9.09 -20.64 12.92
N GLN A 128 9.21 -21.83 12.33
CA GLN A 128 8.53 -22.18 11.08
C GLN A 128 7.02 -22.18 11.27
N LEU A 129 6.52 -22.75 12.37
CA LEU A 129 5.09 -22.75 12.69
C LEU A 129 4.56 -21.32 12.86
N ALA A 130 5.28 -20.48 13.62
CA ALA A 130 4.92 -19.07 13.82
C ALA A 130 4.98 -18.27 12.50
N ALA A 131 5.96 -18.55 11.63
CA ALA A 131 6.07 -17.95 10.31
C ALA A 131 4.85 -18.30 9.44
N MET A 132 4.50 -19.57 9.35
CA MET A 132 3.32 -20.03 8.61
C MET A 132 2.04 -19.39 9.13
N ALA A 133 1.83 -19.36 10.44
CA ALA A 133 0.66 -18.76 11.07
C ALA A 133 0.56 -17.25 10.76
N SER A 134 1.69 -16.52 10.83
CA SER A 134 1.73 -15.08 10.53
C SER A 134 1.45 -14.78 9.07
N VAL A 135 2.07 -15.51 8.12
CA VAL A 135 1.81 -15.35 6.68
C VAL A 135 0.37 -15.71 6.36
N ALA A 136 -0.17 -16.80 6.93
CA ALA A 136 -1.56 -17.19 6.73
C ALA A 136 -2.53 -16.12 7.22
N LEU A 137 -2.27 -15.52 8.39
CA LEU A 137 -3.07 -14.42 8.91
C LEU A 137 -3.03 -13.20 7.98
N GLY A 138 -1.86 -12.84 7.46
CA GLY A 138 -1.71 -11.75 6.50
C GLY A 138 -2.52 -11.99 5.21
N LEU A 139 -2.38 -13.17 4.61
CA LEU A 139 -3.15 -13.55 3.41
C LEU A 139 -4.66 -13.62 3.69
N PHE A 140 -5.05 -14.06 4.88
CA PHE A 140 -6.46 -14.05 5.29
C PHE A 140 -7.03 -12.62 5.37
N MET A 141 -6.25 -11.65 5.82
CA MET A 141 -6.66 -10.23 5.82
C MET A 141 -6.94 -9.73 4.39
N VAL A 142 -6.07 -10.05 3.41
CA VAL A 142 -6.31 -9.72 1.99
C VAL A 142 -7.55 -10.44 1.46
N PHE A 143 -7.75 -11.70 1.83
CA PHE A 143 -8.95 -12.43 1.43
C PHE A 143 -10.23 -11.72 1.90
N LEU A 144 -10.23 -11.21 3.13
CA LEU A 144 -11.36 -10.41 3.67
C LEU A 144 -11.55 -9.06 2.99
N GLU A 145 -10.47 -8.47 2.44
CA GLU A 145 -10.52 -7.21 1.72
C GLU A 145 -11.07 -7.38 0.30
N THR A 146 -10.86 -8.55 -0.28
CA THR A 146 -11.22 -8.81 -1.68
C THR A 146 -12.75 -8.83 -1.86
N GLY A 147 -13.29 -7.92 -2.66
CA GLY A 147 -14.74 -7.82 -2.90
C GLY A 147 -15.38 -9.07 -3.52
N ARG A 148 -14.57 -9.96 -4.14
CA ARG A 148 -15.00 -11.26 -4.70
C ARG A 148 -14.02 -12.36 -4.32
N PRO A 149 -13.97 -12.76 -3.04
CA PRO A 149 -12.93 -13.63 -2.50
C PRO A 149 -12.85 -15.00 -3.19
N LEU A 150 -13.97 -15.57 -3.62
CA LEU A 150 -13.98 -16.87 -4.30
C LEU A 150 -13.45 -16.84 -5.75
N ARG A 151 -13.39 -15.65 -6.38
CA ARG A 151 -12.81 -15.47 -7.72
C ARG A 151 -11.35 -15.03 -7.68
N ALA A 152 -10.91 -14.44 -6.58
CA ALA A 152 -9.56 -13.90 -6.43
C ALA A 152 -8.46 -14.96 -6.66
N PRO A 153 -8.52 -16.18 -6.10
CA PRO A 153 -7.48 -17.19 -6.29
C PRO A 153 -7.24 -17.54 -7.76
N LEU A 154 -8.30 -17.56 -8.57
CA LEU A 154 -8.20 -17.87 -10.00
C LEU A 154 -7.56 -16.70 -10.78
N ASN A 155 -7.98 -15.47 -10.50
CA ASN A 155 -7.46 -14.29 -11.22
C ASN A 155 -6.03 -13.92 -10.80
N VAL A 156 -5.67 -14.11 -9.52
CA VAL A 156 -4.35 -13.77 -8.99
C VAL A 156 -3.24 -14.60 -9.65
N LEU A 157 -3.51 -15.82 -10.11
CA LEU A 157 -2.49 -16.68 -10.71
C LEU A 157 -2.20 -16.37 -12.19
N PHE A 158 -3.05 -15.59 -12.88
CA PHE A 158 -2.93 -15.39 -14.32
C PHE A 158 -2.00 -14.26 -14.78
N HIS A 159 -1.52 -13.42 -13.85
CA HIS A 159 -0.73 -12.23 -14.21
C HIS A 159 0.64 -12.13 -13.52
N PRO A 160 1.48 -13.20 -13.52
CA PRO A 160 2.76 -13.17 -12.78
C PRO A 160 3.78 -12.19 -13.38
N GLN A 161 3.65 -11.84 -14.65
CA GLN A 161 4.59 -10.93 -15.32
C GLN A 161 4.35 -9.47 -14.97
N THR A 162 3.10 -9.08 -14.70
CA THR A 162 2.70 -7.68 -14.51
C THR A 162 2.29 -7.33 -13.09
N SER A 163 1.89 -8.31 -12.26
CA SER A 163 1.36 -8.10 -10.91
C SER A 163 2.27 -8.64 -9.82
N TRP A 164 2.72 -7.78 -8.93
CA TRP A 164 3.48 -8.18 -7.74
C TRP A 164 2.62 -8.90 -6.71
N MET A 165 1.32 -8.62 -6.63
CA MET A 165 0.38 -9.37 -5.79
C MET A 165 0.26 -10.84 -6.26
N THR A 166 0.27 -11.07 -7.59
CA THR A 166 0.33 -12.42 -8.15
C THR A 166 1.62 -13.15 -7.73
N ARG A 167 2.76 -12.46 -7.79
CA ARG A 167 4.06 -13.05 -7.37
C ARG A 167 4.08 -13.36 -5.88
N GLU A 168 3.54 -12.48 -5.04
CA GLU A 168 3.37 -12.73 -3.60
C GLU A 168 2.55 -14.00 -3.35
N ALA A 169 1.40 -14.14 -4.00
CA ALA A 169 0.55 -15.32 -3.88
C ALA A 169 1.26 -16.59 -4.35
N MET A 170 1.98 -16.57 -5.48
CA MET A 170 2.75 -17.72 -5.97
C MET A 170 3.85 -18.12 -4.99
N ILE A 171 4.57 -17.16 -4.41
CA ILE A 171 5.56 -17.43 -3.37
C ILE A 171 4.89 -18.06 -2.16
N GLY A 172 3.72 -17.55 -1.74
CA GLY A 172 2.94 -18.13 -0.64
C GLY A 172 2.55 -19.58 -0.92
N ILE A 173 2.06 -19.89 -2.13
CA ILE A 173 1.70 -21.27 -2.54
C ILE A 173 2.89 -22.23 -2.41
N VAL A 174 4.11 -21.79 -2.69
CA VAL A 174 5.32 -22.62 -2.56
C VAL A 174 5.82 -22.60 -1.11
N PHE A 175 5.73 -21.48 -0.41
CA PHE A 175 6.21 -21.32 0.96
C PHE A 175 5.54 -22.29 1.93
N PHE A 176 4.20 -22.42 1.89
CA PHE A 176 3.49 -23.25 2.85
C PHE A 176 3.86 -24.75 2.78
N PRO A 177 3.86 -25.41 1.60
CA PRO A 177 4.27 -26.80 1.51
C PRO A 177 5.73 -27.02 1.93
N VAL A 178 6.64 -26.11 1.54
CA VAL A 178 8.06 -26.21 1.90
C VAL A 178 8.26 -26.02 3.41
N ALA A 179 7.64 -25.01 4.02
CA ALA A 179 7.73 -24.77 5.45
C ALA A 179 7.08 -25.91 6.26
N PHE A 180 5.95 -26.45 5.78
CA PHE A 180 5.32 -27.61 6.39
C PHE A 180 6.19 -28.87 6.28
N ALA A 181 6.77 -29.14 5.12
CA ALA A 181 7.69 -30.25 4.93
C ALA A 181 8.95 -30.12 5.80
N ALA A 182 9.50 -28.89 5.92
CA ALA A 182 10.60 -28.60 6.83
C ALA A 182 10.26 -28.95 8.28
N LEU A 183 9.06 -28.58 8.73
CA LEU A 183 8.56 -28.88 10.07
C LEU A 183 8.32 -30.39 10.27
N TRP A 184 7.64 -31.02 9.32
CA TRP A 184 7.27 -32.44 9.40
C TRP A 184 8.49 -33.40 9.36
N MET A 185 9.44 -33.09 8.46
CA MET A 185 10.62 -33.93 8.26
C MET A 185 11.79 -33.57 9.18
N GLY A 186 11.71 -32.42 9.89
CA GLY A 186 12.82 -31.87 10.65
C GLY A 186 14.03 -31.48 9.78
N SER A 187 13.80 -31.21 8.45
CA SER A 187 14.88 -30.94 7.50
C SER A 187 15.38 -29.50 7.63
N ARG A 188 16.70 -29.38 7.84
CA ARG A 188 17.41 -28.09 7.88
C ARG A 188 17.42 -27.42 6.51
N GLU A 189 17.61 -28.18 5.46
CA GLU A 189 17.68 -27.70 4.07
C GLU A 189 16.34 -27.06 3.67
N LEU A 190 15.23 -27.75 3.96
CA LEU A 190 13.89 -27.22 3.70
C LEU A 190 13.59 -25.99 4.56
N ALA A 191 14.07 -25.93 5.79
CA ALA A 191 13.93 -24.75 6.64
C ALA A 191 14.69 -23.54 6.06
N ILE A 192 15.88 -23.75 5.49
CA ILE A 192 16.64 -22.71 4.80
C ILE A 192 15.88 -22.25 3.55
N VAL A 193 15.36 -23.16 2.74
CA VAL A 193 14.56 -22.83 1.56
C VAL A 193 13.29 -22.05 1.96
N ALA A 194 12.61 -22.44 3.03
CA ALA A 194 11.46 -21.70 3.55
C ALA A 194 11.83 -20.27 3.98
N GLY A 195 13.01 -20.09 4.57
CA GLY A 195 13.51 -18.75 4.91
C GLY A 195 13.80 -17.88 3.68
N LEU A 196 14.36 -18.46 2.62
CA LEU A 196 14.55 -17.75 1.34
C LEU A 196 13.21 -17.36 0.70
N LEU A 197 12.22 -18.23 0.75
CA LEU A 197 10.85 -17.94 0.30
C LEU A 197 10.21 -16.85 1.16
N GLY A 198 10.42 -16.89 2.49
CA GLY A 198 9.97 -15.84 3.40
C GLY A 198 10.59 -14.47 3.07
N LEU A 199 11.89 -14.43 2.78
CA LEU A 199 12.57 -13.22 2.33
C LEU A 199 12.01 -12.71 1.00
N ALA A 200 11.77 -13.61 0.03
CA ALA A 200 11.15 -13.28 -1.24
C ALA A 200 9.73 -12.73 -1.05
N PHE A 201 8.97 -13.28 -0.08
CA PHE A 201 7.63 -12.79 0.26
C PHE A 201 7.67 -11.34 0.75
N VAL A 202 8.56 -11.01 1.70
CA VAL A 202 8.73 -9.62 2.19
C VAL A 202 9.20 -8.69 1.07
N PHE A 203 10.07 -9.18 0.18
CA PHE A 203 10.50 -8.42 -0.99
C PHE A 203 9.31 -8.06 -1.89
N THR A 204 8.43 -9.02 -2.19
CA THR A 204 7.24 -8.73 -3.01
C THR A 204 6.31 -7.72 -2.34
N GLN A 205 6.15 -7.74 -1.02
CA GLN A 205 5.39 -6.73 -0.29
C GLN A 205 5.95 -5.32 -0.50
N GLY A 206 7.26 -5.16 -0.40
CA GLY A 206 7.91 -3.88 -0.71
C GLY A 206 7.67 -3.44 -2.16
N ARG A 207 7.70 -4.39 -3.11
CA ARG A 207 7.42 -4.12 -4.53
C ARG A 207 5.96 -3.77 -4.80
N ILE A 208 5.01 -4.39 -4.11
CA ILE A 208 3.58 -4.04 -4.21
C ILE A 208 3.38 -2.56 -3.89
N LEU A 209 3.96 -2.06 -2.81
CA LEU A 209 3.87 -0.64 -2.45
C LEU A 209 4.56 0.26 -3.48
N THR A 210 5.80 -0.08 -3.90
CA THR A 210 6.55 0.77 -4.85
C THR A 210 5.91 0.86 -6.23
N GLU A 211 5.09 -0.11 -6.64
CA GLU A 211 4.34 -0.07 -7.89
C GLU A 211 2.99 0.65 -7.79
N ALA A 212 2.54 0.99 -6.60
CA ALA A 212 1.33 1.80 -6.40
C ALA A 212 1.62 3.28 -6.67
N LYS A 213 1.78 3.64 -7.95
CA LYS A 213 2.29 4.93 -8.43
C LYS A 213 1.46 6.15 -8.00
N GLY A 214 0.17 5.97 -7.72
CA GLY A 214 -0.74 7.05 -7.32
C GLY A 214 -0.48 7.63 -5.93
N ILE A 215 0.27 6.91 -5.08
CA ILE A 215 0.55 7.33 -3.69
C ILE A 215 2.03 7.65 -3.54
N PRO A 216 2.40 8.94 -3.39
CA PRO A 216 3.81 9.35 -3.27
C PRO A 216 4.57 8.66 -2.14
N ALA A 217 3.93 8.43 -1.00
CA ALA A 217 4.53 7.71 0.12
C ALA A 217 4.93 6.28 -0.25
N TRP A 218 4.15 5.58 -1.09
CA TRP A 218 4.39 4.18 -1.43
C TRP A 218 5.36 4.01 -2.59
N ARG A 219 5.23 4.83 -3.65
CA ARG A 219 6.05 4.72 -4.87
C ARG A 219 7.53 5.07 -4.69
N ASN A 220 7.91 5.54 -3.50
CA ASN A 220 9.27 5.93 -3.21
C ASN A 220 10.22 4.73 -3.22
N ALA A 221 11.40 4.86 -3.85
CA ALA A 221 12.38 3.78 -3.94
C ALA A 221 12.89 3.29 -2.55
N ALA A 222 12.92 4.18 -1.56
CA ALA A 222 13.30 3.83 -0.19
C ALA A 222 12.26 2.99 0.55
N MET A 223 11.05 2.81 -0.01
CA MET A 223 10.00 1.95 0.57
C MET A 223 10.44 0.48 0.62
N LEU A 224 11.08 -0.03 -0.44
CA LEU A 224 11.52 -1.42 -0.49
C LEU A 224 12.51 -1.77 0.64
N PRO A 225 13.64 -1.07 0.83
CA PRO A 225 14.55 -1.36 1.94
C PRO A 225 13.89 -1.14 3.31
N LEU A 226 12.94 -0.20 3.43
CA LEU A 226 12.21 0.02 4.67
C LEU A 226 11.32 -1.18 5.03
N ILE A 227 10.53 -1.70 4.09
CA ILE A 227 9.67 -2.86 4.32
C ILE A 227 10.50 -4.12 4.59
N LEU A 228 11.59 -4.34 3.84
CA LEU A 228 12.49 -5.47 4.07
C LEU A 228 13.11 -5.43 5.46
N SER A 229 13.78 -4.34 5.83
CA SER A 229 14.42 -4.20 7.14
C SER A 229 13.41 -4.31 8.28
N THR A 230 12.19 -3.78 8.09
CA THR A 230 11.13 -3.86 9.09
C THR A 230 10.62 -5.27 9.28
N GLY A 231 10.28 -6.00 8.21
CA GLY A 231 9.80 -7.38 8.31
C GLY A 231 10.85 -8.31 8.94
N LEU A 232 12.11 -8.16 8.54
CA LEU A 232 13.21 -8.92 9.16
C LEU A 232 13.40 -8.56 10.64
N ALA A 233 13.32 -7.26 11.00
CA ALA A 233 13.44 -6.83 12.38
C ALA A 233 12.28 -7.34 13.25
N GLU A 234 11.04 -7.37 12.74
CA GLU A 234 9.88 -7.95 13.41
C GLU A 234 10.11 -9.43 13.71
N GLY A 235 10.54 -10.20 12.72
CA GLY A 235 10.85 -11.63 12.89
C GLY A 235 11.97 -11.87 13.91
N ALA A 236 13.06 -11.09 13.84
CA ALA A 236 14.16 -11.16 14.82
C ALA A 236 13.69 -10.75 16.22
N GLY A 237 12.86 -9.70 16.33
CA GLY A 237 12.30 -9.23 17.60
C GLY A 237 11.41 -10.27 18.26
N LEU A 238 10.48 -10.87 17.52
CA LEU A 238 9.62 -11.94 18.06
C LEU A 238 10.42 -13.20 18.41
N THR A 239 11.45 -13.52 17.62
CA THR A 239 12.37 -14.62 17.95
C THR A 239 13.10 -14.32 19.27
N LEU A 240 13.63 -13.11 19.43
CA LEU A 240 14.29 -12.69 20.67
C LEU A 240 13.35 -12.78 21.87
N ALA A 241 12.12 -12.28 21.75
CA ALA A 241 11.12 -12.38 22.80
C ALA A 241 10.79 -13.85 23.14
N ALA A 242 10.67 -14.71 22.12
CA ALA A 242 10.43 -16.13 22.31
C ALA A 242 11.59 -16.85 23.01
N THR A 243 12.85 -16.50 22.70
CA THR A 243 14.03 -17.08 23.39
C THR A 243 14.06 -16.69 24.88
N ALA A 244 13.57 -15.51 25.21
CA ALA A 244 13.50 -15.02 26.59
C ALA A 244 12.43 -15.75 27.42
N VAL A 245 11.28 -16.07 26.79
CA VAL A 245 10.15 -16.75 27.47
C VAL A 245 10.31 -18.27 27.48
N PHE A 246 10.88 -18.85 26.43
CA PHE A 246 10.99 -20.30 26.24
C PHE A 246 12.47 -20.72 26.03
N PRO A 247 13.37 -20.48 27.00
CA PRO A 247 14.80 -20.75 26.84
C PRO A 247 15.10 -22.22 26.59
N ILE A 248 14.27 -23.15 27.09
CA ILE A 248 14.42 -24.59 26.89
C ILE A 248 14.20 -24.98 25.41
N VAL A 249 13.26 -24.28 24.72
CA VAL A 249 12.92 -24.58 23.33
C VAL A 249 13.97 -24.03 22.36
N PHE A 250 14.51 -22.84 22.67
CA PHE A 250 15.38 -22.11 21.74
C PHE A 250 16.87 -22.23 22.05
N GLY A 251 17.24 -22.89 23.15
CA GLY A 251 18.63 -23.15 23.53
C GLY A 251 19.52 -21.89 23.48
N GLY A 252 20.73 -22.01 22.96
CA GLY A 252 21.70 -20.92 22.81
C GLY A 252 21.39 -19.89 21.71
N PHE A 253 20.20 -19.93 21.07
CA PHE A 253 19.86 -19.04 19.95
C PHE A 253 19.57 -17.58 20.39
N GLN A 254 19.46 -17.34 21.69
CA GLN A 254 19.21 -15.99 22.23
C GLN A 254 20.29 -14.98 21.83
N MET A 255 21.56 -15.33 21.91
CA MET A 255 22.66 -14.44 21.54
C MET A 255 22.64 -14.08 20.07
N VAL A 256 22.33 -15.03 19.19
CA VAL A 256 22.17 -14.79 17.76
C VAL A 256 20.99 -13.85 17.51
N SER A 257 19.88 -14.02 18.22
CA SER A 257 18.69 -13.17 18.12
C SER A 257 18.96 -11.75 18.62
N LEU A 258 19.77 -11.56 19.67
CA LEU A 258 20.23 -10.24 20.15
C LEU A 258 21.03 -9.51 19.09
N TRP A 259 22.02 -10.16 18.49
CA TRP A 259 22.79 -9.57 17.40
C TRP A 259 21.94 -9.26 16.17
N ALA A 260 21.00 -10.13 15.82
CA ALA A 260 20.07 -9.90 14.73
C ALA A 260 19.20 -8.66 14.98
N VAL A 261 18.64 -8.51 16.20
CA VAL A 261 17.86 -7.32 16.58
C VAL A 261 18.69 -6.05 16.50
N LEU A 262 19.94 -6.05 17.03
CA LEU A 262 20.83 -4.90 16.97
C LEU A 262 21.11 -4.48 15.52
N ALA A 263 21.57 -5.43 14.70
CA ALA A 263 21.89 -5.16 13.30
C ALA A 263 20.66 -4.65 12.51
N LEU A 264 19.52 -5.33 12.67
CA LEU A 264 18.30 -4.96 11.94
C LEU A 264 17.66 -3.67 12.45
N ALA A 265 17.80 -3.32 13.74
CA ALA A 265 17.36 -2.03 14.26
C ALA A 265 18.18 -0.89 13.65
N VAL A 266 19.50 -1.06 13.51
CA VAL A 266 20.36 -0.07 12.83
C VAL A 266 20.00 0.05 11.35
N LEU A 267 19.81 -1.06 10.65
CA LEU A 267 19.41 -1.03 9.24
C LEU A 267 18.03 -0.38 9.06
N ARG A 268 17.07 -0.69 9.93
CA ARG A 268 15.73 -0.13 9.88
C ARG A 268 15.70 1.38 10.16
N VAL A 269 16.47 1.87 11.14
CA VAL A 269 16.54 3.33 11.39
C VAL A 269 17.18 4.05 10.21
N ALA A 270 18.22 3.49 9.61
CA ALA A 270 18.83 4.07 8.41
C ALA A 270 17.83 4.09 7.22
N ALA A 271 17.09 3.00 7.00
CA ALA A 271 16.05 2.93 6.00
C ALA A 271 14.91 3.92 6.27
N TRP A 272 14.48 4.07 7.53
CA TRP A 272 13.47 5.04 7.93
C TRP A 272 13.91 6.49 7.67
N MET A 273 15.14 6.84 8.05
CA MET A 273 15.67 8.18 7.81
C MET A 273 15.78 8.46 6.31
N ASN A 274 16.33 7.51 5.54
CA ASN A 274 16.42 7.62 4.09
C ASN A 274 15.05 7.80 3.44
N TYR A 275 14.06 7.00 3.84
CA TYR A 275 12.69 7.10 3.36
C TYR A 275 12.10 8.49 3.62
N ARG A 276 12.21 9.00 4.84
CA ARG A 276 11.72 10.34 5.18
C ARG A 276 12.42 11.45 4.41
N ASN A 277 13.74 11.33 4.25
CA ASN A 277 14.52 12.31 3.50
C ASN A 277 14.11 12.35 2.02
N GLN A 278 13.85 11.21 1.42
CA GLN A 278 13.38 11.14 0.03
C GLN A 278 11.94 11.63 -0.16
N LEU A 279 11.11 11.58 0.88
CA LEU A 279 9.75 12.13 0.84
C LEU A 279 9.72 13.66 0.98
N ALA A 280 10.73 14.25 1.61
CA ALA A 280 10.82 15.70 1.77
C ALA A 280 10.81 16.37 0.40
N GLY A 281 9.82 17.25 0.14
CA GLY A 281 9.61 17.90 -1.15
C GLY A 281 8.96 17.04 -2.26
N ASN A 282 8.73 15.73 -2.03
CA ASN A 282 8.17 14.81 -3.02
C ASN A 282 6.84 14.17 -2.60
N ALA A 283 6.33 14.50 -1.42
CA ALA A 283 5.08 13.98 -0.89
C ALA A 283 4.18 15.11 -0.40
N PRO A 284 2.85 14.90 -0.38
CA PRO A 284 1.91 15.87 0.16
C PRO A 284 2.23 16.25 1.60
N GLU A 285 1.98 17.52 1.95
CA GLU A 285 2.24 18.03 3.31
C GLU A 285 1.53 17.21 4.40
N MET A 286 0.32 16.74 4.11
CA MET A 286 -0.44 15.88 5.05
C MET A 286 0.28 14.56 5.34
N THR A 287 0.87 13.91 4.32
CA THR A 287 1.73 12.74 4.50
C THR A 287 2.94 13.06 5.40
N LEU A 288 3.64 14.16 5.12
CA LEU A 288 4.81 14.59 5.89
C LEU A 288 4.45 14.93 7.34
N ARG A 289 3.29 15.54 7.57
CA ARG A 289 2.77 15.86 8.90
C ARG A 289 2.48 14.59 9.70
N VAL A 290 1.79 13.60 9.12
CA VAL A 290 1.51 12.31 9.77
C VAL A 290 2.82 11.59 10.14
N LEU A 291 3.74 11.46 9.18
CA LEU A 291 5.03 10.79 9.41
C LEU A 291 5.92 11.59 10.38
N GLY A 292 5.85 12.92 10.35
CA GLY A 292 6.54 13.80 11.29
C GLY A 292 6.07 13.62 12.72
N GLY A 293 4.75 13.53 12.92
CA GLY A 293 4.15 13.36 14.25
C GLY A 293 4.56 12.05 14.94
N VAL A 294 4.73 10.96 14.17
CA VAL A 294 5.13 9.65 14.73
C VAL A 294 6.63 9.45 14.80
N ASN A 295 7.42 10.30 14.12
CA ASN A 295 8.87 10.11 14.03
C ASN A 295 9.59 10.02 15.39
N PRO A 296 9.32 10.87 16.41
CA PRO A 296 9.99 10.75 17.69
C PRO A 296 9.75 9.37 18.34
N ALA A 297 8.52 8.89 18.33
CA ALA A 297 8.17 7.57 18.85
C ALA A 297 8.88 6.45 18.07
N MET A 298 8.95 6.55 16.74
CA MET A 298 9.67 5.58 15.91
C MET A 298 11.15 5.54 16.24
N ILE A 299 11.81 6.69 16.38
CA ILE A 299 13.23 6.74 16.72
C ILE A 299 13.47 6.21 18.14
N VAL A 300 12.73 6.69 19.14
CA VAL A 300 12.97 6.34 20.53
C VAL A 300 12.51 4.91 20.82
N VAL A 301 11.23 4.63 20.63
CA VAL A 301 10.64 3.33 21.02
C VAL A 301 10.97 2.24 20.00
N GLY A 302 11.02 2.60 18.70
CA GLY A 302 11.28 1.65 17.65
C GLY A 302 12.73 1.26 17.44
N HIS A 303 13.69 2.10 17.86
CA HIS A 303 15.11 1.88 17.57
C HIS A 303 16.01 2.06 18.78
N LEU A 304 16.02 3.22 19.45
CA LEU A 304 16.94 3.46 20.56
C LEU A 304 16.65 2.56 21.76
N LEU A 305 15.38 2.42 22.14
CA LEU A 305 14.96 1.57 23.23
C LEU A 305 15.35 0.10 23.02
N PRO A 306 15.00 -0.57 21.89
CA PRO A 306 15.39 -1.96 21.69
C PRO A 306 16.92 -2.15 21.58
N ILE A 307 17.66 -1.19 21.01
CA ILE A 307 19.12 -1.24 20.98
C ILE A 307 19.67 -1.19 22.42
N GLY A 308 19.20 -0.25 23.24
CA GLY A 308 19.62 -0.12 24.65
C GLY A 308 19.26 -1.36 25.47
N LEU A 309 18.04 -1.89 25.31
CA LEU A 309 17.59 -3.09 26.01
C LEU A 309 18.33 -4.36 25.56
N ALA A 310 18.62 -4.51 24.27
CA ALA A 310 19.42 -5.62 23.77
C ALA A 310 20.88 -5.55 24.29
N GLY A 311 21.45 -4.34 24.30
CA GLY A 311 22.75 -4.10 24.93
C GLY A 311 22.74 -4.41 26.44
N ALA A 312 21.69 -4.00 27.16
CA ALA A 312 21.54 -4.31 28.58
C ALA A 312 21.38 -5.83 28.83
N ALA A 313 20.66 -6.55 27.96
CA ALA A 313 20.54 -8.00 28.04
C ALA A 313 21.88 -8.72 27.88
N MET A 314 22.81 -8.15 27.07
CA MET A 314 24.15 -8.69 26.91
C MET A 314 25.05 -8.35 28.12
N ALA A 315 24.91 -7.15 28.70
CA ALA A 315 25.76 -6.67 29.76
C ALA A 315 25.36 -7.18 31.16
N PHE A 316 24.08 -7.43 31.39
CA PHE A 316 23.49 -7.76 32.70
C PHE A 316 22.71 -9.07 32.67
N PRO A 317 23.35 -10.24 32.86
CA PRO A 317 22.69 -11.56 32.71
C PRO A 317 21.44 -11.74 33.58
N VAL A 318 21.40 -11.16 34.78
CA VAL A 318 20.26 -11.27 35.71
C VAL A 318 18.99 -10.65 35.12
N HIS A 319 19.09 -9.60 34.34
CA HIS A 319 17.98 -8.88 33.73
C HIS A 319 17.80 -9.25 32.25
N ALA A 320 18.67 -10.14 31.72
CA ALA A 320 18.66 -10.48 30.29
C ALA A 320 17.31 -10.99 29.77
N PRO A 321 16.53 -11.85 30.45
CA PRO A 321 15.26 -12.32 29.93
C PRO A 321 14.23 -11.17 29.74
N LEU A 322 14.08 -10.31 30.74
CA LEU A 322 13.14 -9.18 30.66
C LEU A 322 13.58 -8.16 29.59
N SER A 323 14.85 -7.80 29.59
CA SER A 323 15.39 -6.83 28.63
C SER A 323 15.28 -7.35 27.19
N ALA A 324 15.59 -8.63 26.95
CA ALA A 324 15.46 -9.27 25.66
C ALA A 324 14.00 -9.34 25.19
N PHE A 325 13.08 -9.71 26.08
CA PHE A 325 11.66 -9.74 25.79
C PHE A 325 11.14 -8.35 25.40
N LEU A 326 11.43 -7.32 26.20
CA LEU A 326 10.99 -5.96 25.94
C LEU A 326 11.60 -5.37 24.66
N ALA A 327 12.89 -5.66 24.40
CA ALA A 327 13.54 -5.28 23.15
C ALA A 327 12.82 -5.90 21.94
N GLY A 328 12.56 -7.19 21.99
CA GLY A 328 11.92 -7.92 20.90
C GLY A 328 10.51 -7.43 20.61
N ILE A 329 9.68 -7.26 21.65
CA ILE A 329 8.31 -6.75 21.53
C ILE A 329 8.30 -5.30 21.01
N SER A 330 9.20 -4.45 21.51
CA SER A 330 9.30 -3.06 21.05
C SER A 330 9.57 -2.97 19.55
N VAL A 331 10.49 -3.78 19.04
CA VAL A 331 10.80 -3.85 17.60
C VAL A 331 9.60 -4.31 16.79
N ALA A 332 8.92 -5.37 17.23
CA ALA A 332 7.78 -5.93 16.51
C ALA A 332 6.59 -4.95 16.47
N VAL A 333 6.15 -4.44 17.62
CA VAL A 333 5.00 -3.54 17.73
C VAL A 333 5.22 -2.24 16.96
N THR A 334 6.43 -1.66 17.04
CA THR A 334 6.73 -0.44 16.29
C THR A 334 6.84 -0.69 14.78
N GLY A 335 7.25 -1.87 14.35
CA GLY A 335 7.20 -2.28 12.94
C GLY A 335 5.76 -2.37 12.42
N TRP A 336 4.89 -3.01 13.18
CA TRP A 336 3.45 -3.10 12.86
C TRP A 336 2.79 -1.73 12.80
N ALA A 337 3.06 -0.88 13.79
CA ALA A 337 2.57 0.49 13.82
C ALA A 337 3.04 1.29 12.60
N MET A 338 4.33 1.17 12.22
CA MET A 338 4.89 1.83 11.06
C MET A 338 4.19 1.41 9.76
N LYS A 339 4.01 0.10 9.54
CA LYS A 339 3.32 -0.42 8.36
C LYS A 339 1.87 0.06 8.31
N TYR A 340 1.15 0.00 9.44
CA TYR A 340 -0.20 0.52 9.54
C TYR A 340 -0.27 2.02 9.19
N ILE A 341 0.63 2.83 9.74
CA ILE A 341 0.66 4.26 9.50
C ILE A 341 0.94 4.56 8.02
N ILE A 342 1.92 3.89 7.43
CA ILE A 342 2.27 4.09 6.00
C ILE A 342 1.12 3.67 5.09
N VAL A 343 0.48 2.54 5.36
CA VAL A 343 -0.57 2.00 4.48
C VAL A 343 -1.89 2.73 4.67
N VAL A 344 -2.27 3.09 5.91
CA VAL A 344 -3.63 3.58 6.20
C VAL A 344 -3.66 5.09 6.46
N LYS A 345 -2.66 5.65 7.14
CA LYS A 345 -2.74 7.03 7.64
C LYS A 345 -1.94 8.05 6.84
N ALA A 346 -0.82 7.63 6.24
CA ALA A 346 0.07 8.51 5.48
C ALA A 346 -0.11 8.39 3.96
N SER A 347 -1.07 7.62 3.50
CA SER A 347 -1.31 7.25 2.10
C SER A 347 -2.16 8.27 1.34
N TYR A 348 -1.77 9.54 1.42
CA TYR A 348 -2.38 10.59 0.62
C TYR A 348 -1.91 10.48 -0.83
N ASN A 349 -2.86 10.60 -1.79
CA ASN A 349 -2.49 10.75 -3.18
C ASN A 349 -1.87 12.14 -3.41
N GLN A 350 -1.33 12.36 -4.61
CA GLN A 350 -0.66 13.62 -4.92
C GLN A 350 -1.62 14.79 -5.18
N GLY A 351 -2.95 14.52 -5.27
CA GLY A 351 -3.94 15.50 -5.70
C GLY A 351 -3.76 15.89 -7.18
N TYR A 352 -4.64 16.75 -7.64
CA TYR A 352 -4.54 17.39 -8.96
C TYR A 352 -4.53 18.89 -8.74
N ALA A 353 -3.56 19.58 -9.36
CA ALA A 353 -3.61 21.02 -9.54
C ALA A 353 -3.76 21.31 -11.03
N ILE A 354 -4.86 21.93 -11.39
CA ILE A 354 -5.04 22.51 -12.72
C ILE A 354 -4.95 24.02 -12.52
N GLU A 355 -3.84 24.62 -12.91
CA GLU A 355 -3.64 26.09 -12.78
C GLU A 355 -4.62 26.88 -13.65
N LYS A 356 -5.04 26.28 -14.77
CA LYS A 356 -6.09 26.82 -15.63
C LYS A 356 -6.94 25.66 -16.16
N VAL A 357 -8.24 25.76 -16.00
CA VAL A 357 -9.17 24.83 -16.66
C VAL A 357 -9.09 25.13 -18.16
N PRO A 358 -8.79 24.15 -19.02
CA PRO A 358 -8.80 24.35 -20.46
C PRO A 358 -10.24 24.71 -20.89
N ALA A 359 -10.48 25.97 -21.22
CA ALA A 359 -11.73 26.38 -21.82
C ALA A 359 -11.68 26.04 -23.32
N ARG A 360 -12.62 25.21 -23.80
CA ARG A 360 -12.74 24.90 -25.22
C ARG A 360 -13.00 26.19 -26.02
N GLY A 361 -12.30 26.35 -27.14
CA GLY A 361 -12.52 27.46 -28.08
C GLY A 361 -11.75 28.72 -27.77
N ILE A 362 -10.89 28.76 -26.79
CA ILE A 362 -9.96 29.86 -26.56
C ILE A 362 -8.58 29.47 -27.09
N SER A 363 -8.10 30.17 -28.13
CA SER A 363 -6.72 30.06 -28.56
C SER A 363 -5.81 30.69 -27.50
N GLY A 364 -5.40 29.94 -26.53
CA GLY A 364 -4.54 30.36 -25.44
C GLY A 364 -3.75 29.21 -24.89
N ILE A 365 -2.65 29.54 -24.24
CA ILE A 365 -1.72 28.58 -23.63
C ILE A 365 -2.51 27.58 -22.79
N ALA A 366 -2.39 26.29 -23.13
CA ALA A 366 -2.95 25.22 -22.33
C ALA A 366 -2.50 25.38 -20.88
N ALA A 367 -3.45 25.22 -19.97
CA ALA A 367 -3.14 25.24 -18.55
C ALA A 367 -2.03 24.26 -18.22
N GLY A 368 -1.06 24.71 -17.45
CA GLY A 368 -0.04 23.83 -16.92
C GLY A 368 -0.71 22.83 -15.97
N VAL A 369 -0.93 21.61 -16.45
CA VAL A 369 -1.15 20.49 -15.54
C VAL A 369 0.19 20.29 -14.83
N GLN A 370 0.24 20.52 -13.54
CA GLN A 370 1.37 20.00 -12.75
C GLN A 370 1.07 18.54 -12.44
N PRO A 371 1.58 17.60 -13.23
CA PRO A 371 1.50 16.20 -12.84
C PRO A 371 2.44 16.04 -11.67
N GLY A 372 1.96 15.53 -10.57
CA GLY A 372 2.81 15.05 -9.51
C GLY A 372 3.64 13.81 -9.93
N TRP A 373 3.95 13.69 -11.20
CA TRP A 373 4.72 12.64 -11.85
C TRP A 373 6.12 13.15 -12.17
N LYS A 374 6.90 13.45 -11.21
CA LYS A 374 8.35 13.55 -11.40
C LYS A 374 9.03 12.28 -10.97
#